data_1bdd804cc2bce068eef29d73fe5ddb25
#
_entry.id   1bdd804cc2bce068eef29d73fe5ddb25
#
_cell.length_a   1.000
_cell.length_b   1.000
_cell.length_c   1.000
_cell.angle_alpha   90.00
_cell.angle_beta   90.00
_cell.angle_gamma   90.00
#
_symmetry.space_group_name_H-M   'P 1'
#
loop_
_entity.id
_entity.type
_entity.pdbx_description
1 polymer ?
#
loop_
_entity_poly.entity_id
_entity_poly.type
_entity_poly.pdbx_seq_one_letter_code
_entity_poly.pdbx_strand_id
1 'polypeptide(L)'
;RLPYKLLTINCKLNLKLLIEFSPMEKKIFTTMAAALVSAAALAQAPAFPGAEGHGRYVTGGRGGRVVHVTNLNDSGTGSFREAVKSGKRIIVFDVAGVIALKSDLKIADNITILGQTAPSPGITLRYYTVQPGSNNIIRFLRIRRGQEKNINDGADATWQRNKTGIIFDHCSFSWSIDEVA
;
A
#
# COMPACT_ATOMS: atom_id res chain seq x y z
N ARG A 1 25.17 -28.27 -3.65
CA ARG A 1 25.56 -27.45 -4.84
C ARG A 1 24.92 -28.08 -6.07
N LEU A 2 23.81 -27.58 -6.56
CA LEU A 2 23.20 -27.95 -7.85
C LEU A 2 23.75 -26.99 -8.93
N PRO A 3 24.13 -27.48 -10.11
CA PRO A 3 24.79 -26.65 -11.11
C PRO A 3 23.79 -25.80 -11.91
N TYR A 4 24.04 -24.50 -11.94
CA TYR A 4 23.34 -23.50 -12.77
C TYR A 4 23.68 -23.71 -14.26
N LYS A 5 23.13 -24.74 -14.90
CA LYS A 5 23.37 -24.98 -16.34
C LYS A 5 22.12 -25.17 -17.18
N LEU A 6 20.95 -24.74 -16.73
CA LEU A 6 19.68 -25.02 -17.41
C LEU A 6 18.92 -23.81 -17.97
N LEU A 7 19.47 -22.58 -17.91
CA LEU A 7 18.71 -21.39 -18.35
C LEU A 7 19.19 -20.79 -19.70
N THR A 8 20.21 -21.31 -20.34
CA THR A 8 20.73 -20.74 -21.59
C THR A 8 20.32 -21.50 -22.87
N ILE A 9 19.55 -22.56 -22.76
CA ILE A 9 19.23 -23.44 -23.92
C ILE A 9 18.01 -22.95 -24.70
N ASN A 10 17.13 -22.12 -24.15
CA ASN A 10 15.81 -21.89 -24.73
C ASN A 10 15.68 -20.71 -25.71
N CYS A 11 16.61 -19.79 -25.79
CA CYS A 11 16.43 -18.64 -26.68
C CYS A 11 16.72 -18.98 -28.16
N LYS A 12 17.68 -19.89 -28.45
CA LYS A 12 17.99 -20.29 -29.81
C LYS A 12 17.01 -21.34 -30.38
N LEU A 13 16.38 -22.15 -29.52
CA LEU A 13 15.40 -23.15 -29.96
C LEU A 13 14.09 -22.51 -30.41
N ASN A 14 13.62 -21.48 -29.67
CA ASN A 14 12.39 -20.78 -30.00
C ASN A 14 12.47 -19.98 -31.31
N LEU A 15 13.64 -19.48 -31.68
CA LEU A 15 13.81 -18.75 -32.94
C LEU A 15 13.82 -19.70 -34.17
N LYS A 16 14.33 -20.93 -34.02
CA LYS A 16 14.29 -21.93 -35.06
C LYS A 16 12.88 -22.47 -35.33
N LEU A 17 12.06 -22.64 -34.25
CA LEU A 17 10.67 -23.08 -34.38
C LEU A 17 9.81 -22.08 -35.18
N LEU A 18 10.09 -20.79 -35.06
CA LEU A 18 9.37 -19.73 -35.79
C LEU A 18 9.70 -19.68 -37.28
N ILE A 19 10.79 -20.30 -37.73
CA ILE A 19 11.21 -20.30 -39.14
C ILE A 19 10.45 -21.37 -39.95
N GLU A 20 9.97 -22.45 -39.31
CA GLU A 20 9.29 -23.57 -39.97
C GLU A 20 7.78 -23.37 -40.16
N PHE A 21 7.17 -22.35 -39.55
CA PHE A 21 5.75 -22.05 -39.74
C PHE A 21 5.47 -21.37 -41.07
N SER A 22 4.37 -21.75 -41.70
CA SER A 22 3.86 -21.08 -42.89
C SER A 22 3.56 -19.59 -42.63
N PRO A 23 3.51 -18.73 -43.66
CA PRO A 23 3.20 -17.30 -43.44
C PRO A 23 1.88 -17.05 -42.73
N MET A 24 0.91 -17.95 -42.91
CA MET A 24 -0.40 -17.85 -42.28
C MET A 24 -0.33 -18.25 -40.80
N GLU A 25 0.37 -19.32 -40.46
CA GLU A 25 0.58 -19.75 -39.07
C GLU A 25 1.38 -18.70 -38.26
N LYS A 26 2.39 -18.09 -38.87
CA LYS A 26 3.13 -16.97 -38.26
C LYS A 26 2.22 -15.80 -37.92
N LYS A 27 1.31 -15.44 -38.83
CA LYS A 27 0.33 -14.36 -38.56
C LYS A 27 -0.60 -14.72 -37.41
N ILE A 28 -1.13 -15.95 -37.39
CA ILE A 28 -2.01 -16.43 -36.34
C ILE A 28 -1.29 -16.43 -34.99
N PHE A 29 -0.08 -16.95 -34.93
CA PHE A 29 0.72 -16.99 -33.68
C PHE A 29 1.07 -15.61 -33.20
N THR A 30 1.45 -14.69 -34.08
CA THR A 30 1.75 -13.30 -33.72
C THR A 30 0.51 -12.58 -33.21
N THR A 31 -0.66 -12.79 -33.83
CA THR A 31 -1.93 -12.17 -33.40
C THR A 31 -2.38 -12.72 -32.06
N MET A 32 -2.25 -14.04 -31.84
CA MET A 32 -2.56 -14.64 -30.53
C MET A 32 -1.60 -14.17 -29.44
N ALA A 33 -0.32 -14.07 -29.70
CA ALA A 33 0.67 -13.56 -28.76
C ALA A 33 0.40 -12.10 -28.41
N ALA A 34 0.07 -11.26 -29.41
CA ALA A 34 -0.30 -9.88 -29.19
C ALA A 34 -1.61 -9.74 -28.38
N ALA A 35 -2.61 -10.58 -28.64
CA ALA A 35 -3.85 -10.60 -27.88
C ALA A 35 -3.65 -11.03 -26.42
N LEU A 36 -2.77 -12.01 -26.16
CA LEU A 36 -2.40 -12.44 -24.80
C LEU A 36 -1.67 -11.35 -24.03
N VAL A 37 -0.76 -10.63 -24.67
CA VAL A 37 -0.03 -9.52 -24.05
C VAL A 37 -0.97 -8.35 -23.75
N SER A 38 -1.91 -8.05 -24.66
CA SER A 38 -2.89 -6.99 -24.43
C SER A 38 -3.90 -7.33 -23.32
N ALA A 39 -4.32 -8.59 -23.21
CA ALA A 39 -5.19 -9.04 -22.12
C ALA A 39 -4.50 -8.97 -20.75
N ALA A 40 -3.21 -9.31 -20.67
CA ALA A 40 -2.43 -9.18 -19.46
C ALA A 40 -2.21 -7.69 -19.05
N ALA A 41 -2.11 -6.78 -20.02
CA ALA A 41 -1.98 -5.35 -19.77
C ALA A 41 -3.26 -4.70 -19.22
N LEU A 42 -4.44 -5.30 -19.46
CA LEU A 42 -5.73 -4.85 -18.94
C LEU A 42 -6.02 -5.39 -17.52
N ALA A 43 -5.27 -6.37 -17.04
CA ALA A 43 -5.43 -6.92 -15.70
C ALA A 43 -4.98 -5.87 -14.66
N GLN A 44 -5.95 -5.34 -13.92
CA GLN A 44 -5.67 -4.39 -12.85
C GLN A 44 -4.91 -5.08 -11.71
N ALA A 45 -3.68 -4.64 -11.44
CA ALA A 45 -2.87 -5.23 -10.39
C ALA A 45 -3.49 -4.97 -9.01
N PRO A 46 -3.59 -5.98 -8.13
CA PRO A 46 -4.10 -5.79 -6.79
C PRO A 46 -3.20 -4.85 -5.97
N ALA A 47 -3.76 -4.26 -4.93
CA ALA A 47 -3.05 -3.36 -4.01
C ALA A 47 -1.82 -4.04 -3.39
N PHE A 48 -1.98 -5.31 -3.04
CA PHE A 48 -0.93 -6.24 -2.55
C PHE A 48 -1.42 -7.68 -2.75
N PRO A 49 -0.56 -8.69 -2.70
CA PRO A 49 -0.98 -10.10 -2.79
C PRO A 49 -2.01 -10.43 -1.71
N GLY A 50 -3.16 -10.99 -2.12
CA GLY A 50 -4.26 -11.32 -1.20
C GLY A 50 -5.19 -10.13 -0.86
N ALA A 51 -5.07 -8.99 -1.52
CA ALA A 51 -6.00 -7.88 -1.33
C ALA A 51 -7.40 -8.25 -1.83
N GLU A 52 -8.40 -8.06 -0.98
CA GLU A 52 -9.81 -8.35 -1.24
C GLU A 52 -10.70 -7.13 -1.00
N GLY A 53 -11.99 -7.26 -1.28
CA GLY A 53 -12.98 -6.23 -1.08
C GLY A 53 -12.94 -5.11 -2.13
N HIS A 54 -13.70 -4.05 -1.87
CA HIS A 54 -13.86 -2.93 -2.82
C HIS A 54 -12.55 -2.20 -3.12
N GLY A 55 -11.69 -2.05 -2.12
CA GLY A 55 -10.38 -1.39 -2.25
C GLY A 55 -9.26 -2.24 -2.84
N ARG A 56 -9.52 -3.47 -3.29
CA ARG A 56 -8.48 -4.42 -3.72
C ARG A 56 -7.59 -3.95 -4.86
N TYR A 57 -8.02 -2.96 -5.63
CA TYR A 57 -7.26 -2.44 -6.78
C TYR A 57 -6.71 -1.02 -6.56
N VAL A 58 -6.78 -0.49 -5.34
CA VAL A 58 -6.18 0.81 -5.05
C VAL A 58 -4.67 0.75 -5.26
N THR A 59 -4.12 1.83 -5.78
CA THR A 59 -2.70 1.89 -6.15
C THR A 59 -1.83 2.48 -5.04
N GLY A 60 -2.44 3.24 -4.13
CA GLY A 60 -1.73 3.92 -3.06
C GLY A 60 -0.61 4.82 -3.60
N GLY A 61 0.54 4.73 -2.98
CA GLY A 61 1.76 5.43 -3.36
C GLY A 61 2.61 4.74 -4.42
N ARG A 62 2.06 3.75 -5.16
CA ARG A 62 2.81 2.98 -6.17
C ARG A 62 3.50 3.90 -7.18
N GLY A 63 4.80 3.64 -7.45
CA GLY A 63 5.62 4.48 -8.29
C GLY A 63 6.08 5.80 -7.66
N GLY A 64 5.69 6.06 -6.42
CA GLY A 64 6.16 7.20 -5.63
C GLY A 64 7.45 6.91 -4.88
N ARG A 65 7.97 7.93 -4.20
CA ARG A 65 9.20 7.76 -3.42
C ARG A 65 8.94 7.06 -2.09
N VAL A 66 9.93 6.32 -1.62
CA VAL A 66 9.94 5.76 -0.27
C VAL A 66 10.35 6.87 0.72
N VAL A 67 9.60 6.98 1.82
CA VAL A 67 9.84 7.93 2.91
C VAL A 67 9.94 7.17 4.21
N HIS A 68 11.03 7.36 4.94
CA HIS A 68 11.30 6.73 6.22
C HIS A 68 10.77 7.57 7.38
N VAL A 69 10.06 6.93 8.29
CA VAL A 69 9.70 7.49 9.59
C VAL A 69 10.77 7.06 10.58
N THR A 70 11.55 8.02 11.06
CA THR A 70 12.76 7.78 11.84
C THR A 70 12.62 8.16 13.32
N ASN A 71 11.48 8.71 13.71
CA ASN A 71 11.18 9.03 15.12
C ASN A 71 9.67 8.96 15.41
N LEU A 72 9.32 8.95 16.69
CA LEU A 72 7.95 8.87 17.19
C LEU A 72 7.33 10.23 17.53
N ASN A 73 7.97 11.32 17.18
CA ASN A 73 7.43 12.66 17.40
C ASN A 73 6.16 12.88 16.58
N ASP A 74 5.22 13.66 17.09
CA ASP A 74 4.02 14.01 16.35
C ASP A 74 4.32 14.80 15.09
N SER A 75 5.33 15.66 15.10
CA SER A 75 5.65 16.56 13.99
C SER A 75 7.16 16.78 13.83
N GLY A 76 7.55 17.43 12.75
CA GLY A 76 8.94 17.73 12.42
C GLY A 76 9.57 16.69 11.49
N THR A 77 10.82 16.91 11.15
CA THR A 77 11.58 16.05 10.23
C THR A 77 11.63 14.61 10.73
N GLY A 78 11.35 13.66 9.85
CA GLY A 78 11.36 12.24 10.17
C GLY A 78 10.12 11.74 10.92
N SER A 79 9.14 12.60 11.25
CA SER A 79 7.89 12.19 11.88
C SER A 79 6.92 11.57 10.87
N PHE A 80 5.98 10.76 11.37
CA PHE A 80 4.94 10.17 10.55
C PHE A 80 4.03 11.24 9.92
N ARG A 81 3.65 12.28 10.66
CA ARG A 81 2.85 13.41 10.14
C ARG A 81 3.52 14.10 8.95
N GLU A 82 4.82 14.33 9.02
CA GLU A 82 5.59 14.90 7.91
C GLU A 82 5.62 13.96 6.69
N ALA A 83 5.75 12.66 6.94
CA ALA A 83 5.78 11.65 5.89
C ALA A 83 4.46 11.59 5.10
N VAL A 84 3.30 11.70 5.76
CA VAL A 84 1.97 11.52 5.15
C VAL A 84 1.33 12.80 4.61
N LYS A 85 1.96 13.96 4.76
CA LYS A 85 1.37 15.25 4.35
C LYS A 85 1.31 15.48 2.83
N SER A 86 2.02 14.70 2.04
CA SER A 86 2.06 14.81 0.56
C SER A 86 1.90 13.45 -0.09
N GLY A 87 1.17 13.38 -1.19
CA GLY A 87 0.88 12.14 -1.91
C GLY A 87 2.06 11.57 -2.70
N LYS A 88 1.80 10.44 -3.39
CA LYS A 88 2.76 9.65 -4.15
C LYS A 88 3.97 9.21 -3.31
N ARG A 89 3.67 8.62 -2.14
CA ARG A 89 4.69 8.14 -1.20
C ARG A 89 4.38 6.73 -0.73
N ILE A 90 5.45 5.96 -0.49
CA ILE A 90 5.44 4.70 0.24
C ILE A 90 6.12 4.97 1.57
N ILE A 91 5.38 4.82 2.66
CA ILE A 91 5.84 5.13 4.01
C ILE A 91 6.31 3.85 4.67
N VAL A 92 7.55 3.85 5.15
CA VAL A 92 8.17 2.77 5.92
C VAL A 92 8.65 3.31 7.27
N PHE A 93 8.77 2.43 8.26
CA PHE A 93 9.14 2.80 9.62
C PHE A 93 10.46 2.16 10.03
N ASP A 94 11.39 2.97 10.47
CA ASP A 94 12.68 2.55 11.04
C ASP A 94 12.60 2.47 12.57
N VAL A 95 11.48 2.88 13.14
CA VAL A 95 11.21 2.92 14.59
C VAL A 95 9.91 2.21 14.93
N ALA A 96 9.76 1.83 16.20
CA ALA A 96 8.54 1.23 16.72
C ALA A 96 8.10 1.90 18.01
N GLY A 97 6.82 1.94 18.28
CA GLY A 97 6.27 2.49 19.52
C GLY A 97 4.96 3.26 19.32
N VAL A 98 4.71 4.16 20.26
CA VAL A 98 3.49 4.98 20.29
C VAL A 98 3.80 6.38 19.77
N ILE A 99 3.07 6.80 18.75
CA ILE A 99 3.04 8.19 18.28
C ILE A 99 1.86 8.88 18.96
N ALA A 100 2.17 9.77 19.91
CA ALA A 100 1.19 10.55 20.63
C ALA A 100 0.82 11.79 19.79
N LEU A 101 -0.24 11.68 19.01
CA LEU A 101 -0.73 12.76 18.16
C LEU A 101 -1.16 13.96 19.02
N LYS A 102 -0.96 15.18 18.52
CA LYS A 102 -1.38 16.45 19.14
C LYS A 102 -2.54 17.12 18.42
N SER A 103 -2.94 16.58 17.30
CA SER A 103 -4.10 16.98 16.50
C SER A 103 -4.46 15.84 15.53
N ASP A 104 -5.62 15.92 14.90
CA ASP A 104 -6.03 14.97 13.87
C ASP A 104 -4.94 14.77 12.81
N LEU A 105 -4.74 13.53 12.42
CA LEU A 105 -3.76 13.15 11.43
C LEU A 105 -4.42 13.01 10.05
N LYS A 106 -4.28 14.05 9.24
CA LYS A 106 -4.72 14.01 7.84
C LYS A 106 -3.65 13.38 6.96
N ILE A 107 -4.02 12.32 6.27
CA ILE A 107 -3.17 11.62 5.32
C ILE A 107 -3.52 12.10 3.92
N ALA A 108 -2.53 12.50 3.13
CA ALA A 108 -2.74 12.93 1.74
C ALA A 108 -3.24 11.77 0.86
N ASP A 109 -3.78 12.09 -0.31
CA ASP A 109 -4.18 11.10 -1.30
C ASP A 109 -2.96 10.37 -1.89
N ASN A 110 -3.17 9.15 -2.41
CA ASN A 110 -2.15 8.35 -3.08
C ASN A 110 -0.95 7.99 -2.17
N ILE A 111 -1.23 7.42 -1.01
CA ILE A 111 -0.20 6.97 -0.06
C ILE A 111 -0.33 5.46 0.21
N THR A 112 0.81 4.80 0.32
CA THR A 112 0.92 3.45 0.88
C THR A 112 1.67 3.53 2.20
N ILE A 113 1.07 3.01 3.28
CA ILE A 113 1.68 2.92 4.60
C ILE A 113 1.95 1.46 4.91
N LEU A 114 3.21 1.11 5.13
CA LEU A 114 3.69 -0.23 5.39
C LEU A 114 4.10 -0.38 6.86
N GLY A 115 3.12 -0.44 7.77
CA GLY A 115 3.36 -0.58 9.20
C GLY A 115 4.13 -1.85 9.60
N GLN A 116 4.09 -2.89 8.76
CA GLN A 116 4.87 -4.12 8.97
C GLN A 116 6.38 -3.94 8.85
N THR A 117 6.86 -2.81 8.33
CA THR A 117 8.29 -2.51 8.28
C THR A 117 8.85 -2.04 9.63
N ALA A 118 7.97 -1.60 10.52
CA ALA A 118 8.38 -1.20 11.86
C ALA A 118 8.95 -2.39 12.64
N PRO A 119 10.01 -2.20 13.43
CA PRO A 119 10.46 -3.20 14.39
C PRO A 119 9.33 -3.60 15.37
N SER A 120 9.50 -4.70 16.11
CA SER A 120 8.58 -5.03 17.20
C SER A 120 8.62 -3.93 18.29
N PRO A 121 7.48 -3.54 18.85
CA PRO A 121 6.12 -4.05 18.71
C PRO A 121 5.29 -3.38 17.59
N GLY A 122 5.87 -2.68 16.63
CA GLY A 122 5.17 -1.98 15.56
C GLY A 122 4.67 -0.59 15.98
N ILE A 123 3.76 0.01 15.21
CA ILE A 123 3.31 1.40 15.39
C ILE A 123 1.90 1.46 15.97
N THR A 124 1.73 2.30 16.97
CA THR A 124 0.43 2.67 17.55
C THR A 124 0.24 4.18 17.49
N LEU A 125 -0.89 4.63 16.96
CA LEU A 125 -1.30 6.04 16.93
C LEU A 125 -2.29 6.29 18.07
N ARG A 126 -2.12 7.37 18.85
CA ARG A 126 -2.98 7.70 19.99
C ARG A 126 -3.48 9.14 19.97
N TYR A 127 -4.60 9.34 20.64
CA TYR A 127 -5.23 10.56 21.08
C TYR A 127 -6.11 11.30 20.06
N TYR A 128 -5.83 11.24 18.78
CA TYR A 128 -6.58 11.98 17.78
C TYR A 128 -7.01 11.09 16.62
N THR A 129 -7.98 11.56 15.85
CA THR A 129 -8.54 10.86 14.70
C THR A 129 -7.54 10.76 13.56
N VAL A 130 -7.48 9.60 12.93
CA VAL A 130 -6.71 9.40 11.71
C VAL A 130 -7.65 9.51 10.51
N GLN A 131 -7.37 10.44 9.61
CA GLN A 131 -8.21 10.76 8.44
C GLN A 131 -7.47 10.40 7.14
N PRO A 132 -7.71 9.20 6.57
CA PRO A 132 -7.13 8.82 5.28
C PRO A 132 -7.61 9.71 4.14
N GLY A 133 -6.73 9.94 3.17
CA GLY A 133 -7.05 10.49 1.86
C GLY A 133 -7.59 9.42 0.92
N SER A 134 -7.94 9.81 -0.31
CA SER A 134 -8.33 8.88 -1.36
C SER A 134 -7.16 8.08 -1.90
N ASN A 135 -7.45 6.88 -2.40
CA ASN A 135 -6.46 5.97 -2.97
C ASN A 135 -5.31 5.65 -2.00
N ASN A 136 -5.66 5.25 -0.78
CA ASN A 136 -4.67 4.92 0.25
C ASN A 136 -4.66 3.42 0.58
N ILE A 137 -3.46 2.87 0.76
CA ILE A 137 -3.20 1.53 1.28
C ILE A 137 -2.60 1.69 2.67
N ILE A 138 -3.27 1.19 3.70
CA ILE A 138 -2.84 1.33 5.10
C ILE A 138 -2.76 -0.05 5.72
N ARG A 139 -1.56 -0.45 6.14
CA ARG A 139 -1.32 -1.80 6.62
C ARG A 139 -0.59 -1.81 7.97
N PHE A 140 -0.98 -2.75 8.82
CA PHE A 140 -0.32 -3.09 10.09
C PHE A 140 -0.16 -1.90 11.04
N LEU A 141 -1.18 -1.07 11.18
CA LEU A 141 -1.24 -0.01 12.18
C LEU A 141 -2.25 -0.33 13.28
N ARG A 142 -1.95 0.12 14.48
CA ARG A 142 -2.90 0.17 15.58
C ARG A 142 -3.31 1.61 15.83
N ILE A 143 -4.61 1.88 15.75
CA ILE A 143 -5.18 3.19 16.04
C ILE A 143 -5.96 3.06 17.35
N ARG A 144 -5.43 3.69 18.40
CA ARG A 144 -5.88 3.62 19.78
C ARG A 144 -6.16 5.05 20.26
N ARG A 145 -7.26 5.63 19.78
CA ARG A 145 -7.54 7.03 20.04
C ARG A 145 -7.47 7.36 21.52
N GLY A 146 -8.24 6.67 22.34
CA GLY A 146 -8.36 6.98 23.76
C GLY A 146 -9.05 8.32 23.97
N GLN A 147 -9.48 8.57 25.19
CA GLN A 147 -10.22 9.77 25.58
C GLN A 147 -9.45 10.72 26.52
N GLU A 148 -8.23 10.37 26.88
CA GLU A 148 -7.45 11.09 27.90
C GLU A 148 -7.10 12.53 27.49
N LYS A 149 -7.15 12.85 26.21
CA LYS A 149 -6.84 14.18 25.67
C LYS A 149 -8.08 14.94 25.20
N ASN A 150 -9.12 14.24 24.76
CA ASN A 150 -10.31 14.82 24.16
C ASN A 150 -11.55 14.06 24.67
N ILE A 151 -11.92 14.32 25.92
CA ILE A 151 -13.06 13.67 26.57
C ILE A 151 -14.35 14.19 25.95
N ASN A 152 -15.25 13.28 25.55
CA ASN A 152 -16.59 13.55 25.02
C ASN A 152 -16.62 14.51 23.80
N ASP A 153 -15.62 14.43 22.93
CA ASP A 153 -15.60 15.22 21.70
C ASP A 153 -16.35 14.54 20.52
N GLY A 154 -16.95 13.36 20.75
CA GLY A 154 -17.71 12.63 19.74
C GLY A 154 -16.87 12.22 18.52
N ALA A 155 -15.58 11.97 18.69
CA ALA A 155 -14.70 11.70 17.57
C ALA A 155 -14.32 10.21 17.46
N ASP A 156 -14.23 9.76 16.21
CA ASP A 156 -13.91 8.41 15.80
C ASP A 156 -12.40 8.14 15.87
N ALA A 157 -12.02 6.87 15.91
CA ALA A 157 -10.61 6.50 15.77
C ALA A 157 -10.11 6.78 14.34
N THR A 158 -10.95 6.54 13.35
CA THR A 158 -10.72 6.93 11.95
C THR A 158 -12.04 7.27 11.25
N TRP A 159 -12.02 8.20 10.30
CA TRP A 159 -13.17 8.47 9.43
C TRP A 159 -12.73 8.99 8.05
N GLN A 160 -13.55 8.72 7.03
CA GLN A 160 -13.18 8.90 5.62
C GLN A 160 -14.27 9.64 4.83
N ARG A 161 -14.79 10.73 5.36
CA ARG A 161 -15.85 11.49 4.69
C ARG A 161 -15.40 12.01 3.32
N ASN A 162 -16.19 11.70 2.27
CA ASN A 162 -15.93 12.11 0.88
C ASN A 162 -14.58 11.60 0.33
N LYS A 163 -14.14 10.41 0.76
CA LYS A 163 -12.93 9.74 0.27
C LYS A 163 -13.26 8.41 -0.39
N THR A 164 -12.47 8.00 -1.37
CA THR A 164 -12.67 6.77 -2.13
C THR A 164 -11.38 5.99 -2.29
N GLY A 165 -11.51 4.68 -2.51
CA GLY A 165 -10.35 3.83 -2.77
C GLY A 165 -9.41 3.74 -1.57
N ILE A 166 -9.92 3.32 -0.42
CA ILE A 166 -9.12 3.09 0.79
C ILE A 166 -9.16 1.62 1.13
N ILE A 167 -8.02 1.04 1.46
CA ILE A 167 -7.93 -0.31 2.01
C ILE A 167 -7.12 -0.30 3.30
N PHE A 168 -7.74 -0.84 4.36
CA PHE A 168 -7.08 -1.16 5.62
C PHE A 168 -6.83 -2.66 5.67
N ASP A 169 -5.60 -3.05 5.94
CA ASP A 169 -5.20 -4.44 6.04
C ASP A 169 -4.37 -4.69 7.29
N HIS A 170 -4.73 -5.72 8.07
CA HIS A 170 -4.08 -6.04 9.34
C HIS A 170 -3.99 -4.83 10.29
N CYS A 171 -4.96 -3.92 10.22
CA CYS A 171 -5.08 -2.80 11.15
C CYS A 171 -6.03 -3.14 12.29
N SER A 172 -5.85 -2.47 13.41
CA SER A 172 -6.80 -2.55 14.53
C SER A 172 -7.14 -1.18 15.08
N PHE A 173 -8.42 -1.00 15.39
CA PHE A 173 -9.00 0.25 15.86
C PHE A 173 -9.68 0.01 17.20
N SER A 174 -9.52 0.93 18.14
CA SER A 174 -10.22 0.86 19.42
C SER A 174 -10.13 2.16 20.20
N TRP A 175 -10.93 2.23 21.28
CA TRP A 175 -10.94 3.28 22.27
C TRP A 175 -11.35 4.64 21.69
N SER A 176 -12.22 4.65 20.70
CA SER A 176 -12.91 5.87 20.29
C SER A 176 -14.00 6.24 21.29
N ILE A 177 -14.50 7.45 21.15
CA ILE A 177 -15.58 7.98 22.02
C ILE A 177 -16.91 7.80 21.33
N ASP A 178 -16.93 7.77 20.01
CA ASP A 178 -18.09 7.49 19.16
C ASP A 178 -17.80 6.25 18.29
N GLU A 179 -17.80 6.33 16.96
CA GLU A 179 -17.53 5.18 16.10
C GLU A 179 -16.02 4.82 16.08
N VAL A 180 -15.77 3.55 15.87
CA VAL A 180 -14.37 3.09 15.78
C VAL A 180 -13.80 3.34 14.38
N ALA A 181 -14.62 3.12 13.32
CA ALA A 181 -14.26 3.27 11.91
C ALA A 181 -15.49 3.41 11.01
#